data_d79fd503ef55c5e28517c5da145bed9b
#
_entry.id   d79fd503ef55c5e28517c5da145bed9b
#
_cell.length_a   1.000
_cell.length_b   1.000
_cell.length_c   1.000
_cell.angle_alpha   90.00
_cell.angle_beta   90.00
_cell.angle_gamma   90.00
#
_symmetry.space_group_name_H-M   'P 1'
#
loop_
_entity.id
_entity.type
_entity.pdbx_description
1 polymer ?
#
loop_
_entity_poly.entity_id
_entity_poly.type
_entity_poly.pdbx_seq_one_letter_code
_entity_poly.pdbx_strand_id
1 'polypeptide(L)'
;MSDKSFLNWPFFEPRHRELSAMLEAWCAANLPVDHTDIDTACKSLVAALGRAGILVHSGADAGETLDVRALCLIRETLARHDGLADFSFAMQGLGMGAVSLFGSAEQRDWLKKTRAGKALSAFALTEPASGSDVANIATSARKDGPDYILNGEKTWISNGGIADIYVVFARSEDAPGAKGLSAFLVPADTPGFMIAERLETIAPHPLARLKFTDMRVPASAMIGEPGAGFRISMSVLDVFRSTVGAAALGFARRALDETIKRATNREIGGKPLADLQMVQGHIADMALDIDAAALLIYRAAWTKDKGAVRISREAAMAKLY
;
A
#
# COMPACT_ATOMS: atom_id res chain seq x y z
N MET A 1 -11.47 -8.08 -23.36
CA MET A 1 -11.14 -6.64 -23.11
C MET A 1 -11.92 -6.22 -21.88
N SER A 2 -11.28 -5.81 -20.79
CA SER A 2 -12.04 -5.46 -19.57
C SER A 2 -12.90 -4.25 -19.81
N ASP A 3 -14.08 -4.28 -19.22
CA ASP A 3 -14.95 -3.11 -19.18
C ASP A 3 -14.28 -1.97 -18.44
N LYS A 4 -14.17 -0.81 -19.09
CA LYS A 4 -13.64 0.45 -18.54
C LYS A 4 -14.69 1.55 -18.52
N SER A 5 -15.97 1.19 -18.68
CA SER A 5 -17.09 2.13 -18.66
C SER A 5 -17.18 2.90 -17.34
N PHE A 6 -16.71 2.30 -16.24
CA PHE A 6 -16.61 2.95 -14.93
C PHE A 6 -15.81 4.25 -14.93
N LEU A 7 -14.84 4.42 -15.84
CA LEU A 7 -14.09 5.68 -16.00
C LEU A 7 -14.96 6.85 -16.47
N ASN A 8 -16.19 6.59 -16.93
CA ASN A 8 -17.17 7.61 -17.28
C ASN A 8 -18.04 8.03 -16.09
N TRP A 9 -17.91 7.39 -14.94
CA TRP A 9 -18.63 7.77 -13.74
C TRP A 9 -18.22 9.17 -13.26
N PRO A 10 -19.07 9.90 -12.53
CA PRO A 10 -18.83 11.27 -12.08
C PRO A 10 -17.66 11.39 -11.08
N PHE A 11 -17.11 10.28 -10.62
CA PHE A 11 -15.92 10.26 -9.77
C PHE A 11 -14.64 10.67 -10.51
N PHE A 12 -14.60 10.50 -11.85
CA PHE A 12 -13.38 10.62 -12.63
C PHE A 12 -13.34 11.92 -13.44
N GLU A 13 -12.13 12.47 -13.52
CA GLU A 13 -11.76 13.64 -14.33
C GLU A 13 -10.93 13.19 -15.55
N PRO A 14 -10.73 14.03 -16.59
CA PRO A 14 -9.94 13.68 -17.78
C PRO A 14 -8.56 13.08 -17.44
N ARG A 15 -7.86 13.67 -16.47
CA ARG A 15 -6.54 13.21 -16.02
C ARG A 15 -6.52 11.75 -15.53
N HIS A 16 -7.62 11.25 -14.94
CA HIS A 16 -7.71 9.86 -14.48
C HIS A 16 -7.86 8.89 -15.65
N ARG A 17 -8.55 9.30 -16.72
CA ARG A 17 -8.65 8.52 -17.96
C ARG A 17 -7.31 8.45 -18.70
N GLU A 18 -6.58 9.56 -18.76
CA GLU A 18 -5.23 9.63 -19.31
C GLU A 18 -4.27 8.75 -18.52
N LEU A 19 -4.31 8.83 -17.18
CA LEU A 19 -3.53 7.96 -16.29
C LEU A 19 -3.85 6.48 -16.54
N SER A 20 -5.13 6.12 -16.63
CA SER A 20 -5.54 4.73 -16.90
C SER A 20 -5.00 4.22 -18.25
N ALA A 21 -5.03 5.05 -19.29
CA ALA A 21 -4.51 4.68 -20.60
C ALA A 21 -2.97 4.49 -20.56
N MET A 22 -2.26 5.38 -19.90
CA MET A 22 -0.81 5.28 -19.70
C MET A 22 -0.43 4.02 -18.91
N LEU A 23 -1.16 3.72 -17.82
CA LEU A 23 -0.92 2.54 -17.00
C LEU A 23 -1.11 1.24 -17.79
N GLU A 24 -2.17 1.12 -18.56
CA GLU A 24 -2.40 -0.08 -19.39
C GLU A 24 -1.29 -0.29 -20.43
N ALA A 25 -0.85 0.78 -21.08
CA ALA A 25 0.26 0.71 -22.04
C ALA A 25 1.56 0.28 -21.34
N TRP A 26 1.84 0.85 -20.15
CA TRP A 26 3.01 0.47 -19.37
C TRP A 26 2.94 -0.99 -18.91
N CYS A 27 1.81 -1.44 -18.37
CA CYS A 27 1.62 -2.82 -17.94
C CYS A 27 1.79 -3.82 -19.10
N ALA A 28 1.21 -3.52 -20.26
CA ALA A 28 1.33 -4.39 -21.43
C ALA A 28 2.79 -4.55 -21.90
N ALA A 29 3.63 -3.55 -21.70
CA ALA A 29 5.03 -3.56 -22.10
C ALA A 29 5.99 -4.16 -21.05
N ASN A 30 5.60 -4.20 -19.77
CA ASN A 30 6.51 -4.48 -18.66
C ASN A 30 6.07 -5.66 -17.77
N LEU A 31 4.82 -6.13 -17.87
CA LEU A 31 4.26 -7.17 -16.98
C LEU A 31 3.75 -8.39 -17.76
N PRO A 32 3.70 -9.58 -17.15
CA PRO A 32 4.19 -9.89 -15.80
C PRO A 32 5.72 -9.96 -15.73
N VAL A 33 6.28 -9.83 -14.51
CA VAL A 33 7.72 -10.08 -14.28
C VAL A 33 7.97 -11.52 -13.85
N ASP A 34 9.24 -11.94 -13.86
CA ASP A 34 9.66 -13.21 -13.27
C ASP A 34 9.66 -13.10 -11.73
N HIS A 35 8.95 -14.01 -11.06
CA HIS A 35 8.82 -14.09 -9.61
C HIS A 35 9.80 -15.08 -8.95
N THR A 36 10.81 -15.58 -9.67
CA THR A 36 11.78 -16.56 -9.15
C THR A 36 12.61 -15.97 -8.00
N ASP A 37 13.07 -14.73 -8.15
CA ASP A 37 13.72 -13.94 -7.10
C ASP A 37 12.84 -12.72 -6.78
N ILE A 38 12.03 -12.88 -5.74
CA ILE A 38 11.05 -11.88 -5.30
C ILE A 38 11.71 -10.55 -4.89
N ASP A 39 12.83 -10.60 -4.18
CA ASP A 39 13.52 -9.40 -3.71
C ASP A 39 14.07 -8.59 -4.89
N THR A 40 14.70 -9.26 -5.84
CA THR A 40 15.23 -8.63 -7.07
C THR A 40 14.09 -8.12 -7.95
N ALA A 41 12.99 -8.87 -8.09
CA ALA A 41 11.81 -8.46 -8.84
C ALA A 41 11.19 -7.18 -8.26
N CYS A 42 10.99 -7.11 -6.93
CA CYS A 42 10.46 -5.92 -6.26
C CYS A 42 11.36 -4.69 -6.44
N LYS A 43 12.68 -4.84 -6.27
CA LYS A 43 13.64 -3.74 -6.49
C LYS A 43 13.58 -3.23 -7.94
N SER A 44 13.53 -4.15 -8.90
CA SER A 44 13.45 -3.83 -10.33
C SER A 44 12.13 -3.14 -10.69
N LEU A 45 11.00 -3.61 -10.13
CA LEU A 45 9.69 -3.01 -10.30
C LEU A 45 9.64 -1.59 -9.74
N VAL A 46 10.13 -1.36 -8.52
CA VAL A 46 10.19 -0.01 -7.93
C VAL A 46 11.01 0.93 -8.82
N ALA A 47 12.19 0.49 -9.29
CA ALA A 47 13.00 1.29 -10.20
C ALA A 47 12.29 1.57 -11.54
N ALA A 48 11.57 0.59 -12.11
CA ALA A 48 10.83 0.74 -13.37
C ALA A 48 9.63 1.68 -13.21
N LEU A 49 8.84 1.52 -12.14
CA LEU A 49 7.72 2.40 -11.79
C LEU A 49 8.18 3.84 -11.55
N GLY A 50 9.34 4.02 -10.91
CA GLY A 50 9.97 5.33 -10.71
C GLY A 50 10.36 6.00 -12.02
N ARG A 51 11.06 5.26 -12.91
CA ARG A 51 11.43 5.77 -14.25
C ARG A 51 10.22 6.15 -15.11
N ALA A 52 9.13 5.41 -14.96
CA ALA A 52 7.87 5.70 -15.66
C ALA A 52 7.08 6.86 -15.05
N GLY A 53 7.51 7.45 -13.92
CA GLY A 53 6.80 8.51 -13.22
C GLY A 53 5.55 8.02 -12.47
N ILE A 54 5.29 6.71 -12.39
CA ILE A 54 4.10 6.16 -11.73
C ILE A 54 4.21 6.34 -10.21
N LEU A 55 5.41 6.19 -9.63
CA LEU A 55 5.64 6.38 -8.19
C LEU A 55 5.45 7.81 -7.70
N VAL A 56 5.37 8.80 -8.57
CA VAL A 56 5.03 10.19 -8.18
C VAL A 56 3.68 10.23 -7.46
N HIS A 57 2.74 9.36 -7.83
CA HIS A 57 1.43 9.26 -7.21
C HIS A 57 1.42 8.57 -5.83
N SER A 58 2.51 7.91 -5.42
CA SER A 58 2.55 7.15 -4.15
C SER A 58 2.51 8.03 -2.90
N GLY A 59 2.83 9.32 -3.01
CA GLY A 59 2.82 10.28 -1.89
C GLY A 59 2.83 11.70 -2.42
N ALA A 60 2.39 12.66 -1.61
CA ALA A 60 2.40 14.08 -1.92
C ALA A 60 3.60 14.77 -1.23
N ASP A 61 4.38 15.54 -1.99
CA ASP A 61 5.44 16.40 -1.44
C ASP A 61 4.85 17.75 -0.95
N ALA A 62 5.70 18.64 -0.44
CA ALA A 62 5.28 19.93 0.08
C ALA A 62 4.52 20.74 -0.99
N GLY A 63 3.33 21.20 -0.65
CA GLY A 63 2.46 21.95 -1.57
C GLY A 63 1.65 21.09 -2.55
N GLU A 64 1.86 19.78 -2.59
CA GLU A 64 1.05 18.85 -3.39
C GLU A 64 -0.12 18.30 -2.60
N THR A 65 -1.16 17.86 -3.30
CA THR A 65 -2.30 17.13 -2.71
C THR A 65 -2.29 15.70 -3.23
N LEU A 66 -2.45 14.74 -2.32
CA LEU A 66 -2.55 13.32 -2.68
C LEU A 66 -3.86 13.06 -3.42
N ASP A 67 -3.77 12.45 -4.60
CA ASP A 67 -4.93 12.02 -5.40
C ASP A 67 -5.25 10.55 -5.10
N VAL A 68 -6.21 10.32 -4.24
CA VAL A 68 -6.57 8.96 -3.79
C VAL A 68 -7.26 8.15 -4.90
N ARG A 69 -7.96 8.82 -5.83
CA ARG A 69 -8.53 8.17 -7.03
C ARG A 69 -7.43 7.67 -7.96
N ALA A 70 -6.38 8.47 -8.16
CA ALA A 70 -5.20 8.03 -8.91
C ALA A 70 -4.51 6.84 -8.24
N LEU A 71 -4.33 6.86 -6.91
CA LEU A 71 -3.80 5.72 -6.15
C LEU A 71 -4.63 4.45 -6.38
N CYS A 72 -5.97 4.54 -6.31
CA CYS A 72 -6.85 3.39 -6.54
C CYS A 72 -6.73 2.88 -7.98
N LEU A 73 -6.72 3.76 -8.99
CA LEU A 73 -6.57 3.35 -10.39
C LEU A 73 -5.24 2.65 -10.67
N ILE A 74 -4.15 3.16 -10.10
CA ILE A 74 -2.82 2.54 -10.25
C ILE A 74 -2.84 1.14 -9.63
N ARG A 75 -3.31 1.01 -8.40
CA ARG A 75 -3.35 -0.26 -7.70
C ARG A 75 -4.26 -1.29 -8.37
N GLU A 76 -5.48 -0.89 -8.78
CA GLU A 76 -6.39 -1.75 -9.54
C GLU A 76 -5.74 -2.24 -10.84
N THR A 77 -5.10 -1.33 -11.59
CA THR A 77 -4.49 -1.68 -12.87
C THR A 77 -3.28 -2.60 -12.68
N LEU A 78 -2.35 -2.26 -11.78
CA LEU A 78 -1.17 -3.09 -11.51
C LEU A 78 -1.56 -4.47 -11.02
N ALA A 79 -2.45 -4.57 -10.02
CA ALA A 79 -2.91 -5.84 -9.45
C ALA A 79 -3.59 -6.74 -10.49
N ARG A 80 -4.32 -6.18 -11.45
CA ARG A 80 -4.94 -6.92 -12.56
C ARG A 80 -3.90 -7.59 -13.46
N HIS A 81 -2.73 -6.98 -13.64
CA HIS A 81 -1.67 -7.49 -14.50
C HIS A 81 -0.65 -8.34 -13.73
N ASP A 82 -0.23 -7.88 -12.54
CA ASP A 82 0.76 -8.55 -11.71
C ASP A 82 0.65 -8.08 -10.25
N GLY A 83 0.35 -9.01 -9.32
CA GLY A 83 0.20 -8.70 -7.90
C GLY A 83 1.47 -8.17 -7.24
N LEU A 84 2.66 -8.59 -7.71
CA LEU A 84 3.93 -8.10 -7.18
C LEU A 84 4.22 -6.66 -7.63
N ALA A 85 3.77 -6.28 -8.83
CA ALA A 85 3.85 -4.89 -9.29
C ALA A 85 2.95 -3.96 -8.45
N ASP A 86 1.71 -4.38 -8.11
CA ASP A 86 0.87 -3.64 -7.16
C ASP A 86 1.54 -3.53 -5.79
N PHE A 87 2.04 -4.64 -5.26
CA PHE A 87 2.74 -4.66 -3.98
C PHE A 87 3.91 -3.67 -3.96
N SER A 88 4.76 -3.70 -4.99
CA SER A 88 5.92 -2.82 -5.13
C SER A 88 5.54 -1.34 -5.13
N PHE A 89 4.46 -0.98 -5.82
CA PHE A 89 3.90 0.39 -5.79
C PHE A 89 3.31 0.74 -4.43
N ALA A 90 2.46 -0.12 -3.89
CA ALA A 90 1.71 0.12 -2.67
C ALA A 90 2.62 0.38 -1.46
N MET A 91 3.72 -0.36 -1.36
CA MET A 91 4.64 -0.24 -0.23
C MET A 91 5.40 1.08 -0.23
N GLN A 92 5.65 1.71 -1.38
CA GLN A 92 6.24 3.05 -1.41
C GLN A 92 5.28 4.08 -0.81
N GLY A 93 4.00 4.00 -1.16
CA GLY A 93 2.98 4.88 -0.60
C GLY A 93 2.74 4.67 0.89
N LEU A 94 2.55 3.42 1.33
CA LEU A 94 2.34 3.08 2.73
C LEU A 94 3.57 3.42 3.58
N GLY A 95 4.76 3.04 3.14
CA GLY A 95 6.02 3.26 3.86
C GLY A 95 6.32 4.74 4.06
N MET A 96 6.05 5.58 3.06
CA MET A 96 6.31 7.02 3.15
C MET A 96 5.07 7.86 3.48
N GLY A 97 3.91 7.23 3.71
CA GLY A 97 2.66 7.93 4.00
C GLY A 97 2.74 8.86 5.21
N ALA A 98 3.43 8.45 6.27
CA ALA A 98 3.67 9.29 7.45
C ALA A 98 4.49 10.54 7.11
N VAL A 99 5.55 10.41 6.32
CA VAL A 99 6.38 11.52 5.86
C VAL A 99 5.62 12.43 4.90
N SER A 100 4.85 11.85 3.98
CA SER A 100 4.00 12.60 3.05
C SER A 100 3.00 13.51 3.78
N LEU A 101 2.41 13.05 4.89
CA LEU A 101 1.39 13.78 5.63
C LEU A 101 1.95 14.69 6.74
N PHE A 102 3.05 14.31 7.39
CA PHE A 102 3.53 14.93 8.63
C PHE A 102 5.04 15.19 8.67
N GLY A 103 5.79 14.80 7.64
CA GLY A 103 7.25 14.86 7.63
C GLY A 103 7.80 16.28 7.52
N SER A 104 8.96 16.50 8.11
CA SER A 104 9.75 17.71 7.96
C SER A 104 10.36 17.86 6.55
N ALA A 105 10.89 19.03 6.22
CA ALA A 105 11.56 19.28 4.94
C ALA A 105 12.72 18.29 4.69
N GLU A 106 13.53 17.99 5.71
CA GLU A 106 14.64 17.04 5.63
C GLU A 106 14.17 15.60 5.41
N GLN A 107 13.11 15.18 6.13
CA GLN A 107 12.54 13.84 5.98
C GLN A 107 11.95 13.61 4.58
N ARG A 108 11.44 14.67 3.93
CA ARG A 108 10.91 14.62 2.56
C ARG A 108 11.94 14.30 1.49
N ASP A 109 13.24 14.39 1.78
CA ASP A 109 14.26 13.92 0.84
C ASP A 109 14.19 12.40 0.63
N TRP A 110 13.78 11.64 1.64
CA TRP A 110 13.47 10.23 1.47
C TRP A 110 12.21 10.00 0.62
N LEU A 111 11.18 10.81 0.82
CA LEU A 111 9.98 10.77 -0.02
C LEU A 111 10.31 11.03 -1.51
N LYS A 112 11.18 11.99 -1.80
CA LYS A 112 11.65 12.25 -3.17
C LYS A 112 12.41 11.06 -3.76
N LYS A 113 13.30 10.42 -2.97
CA LYS A 113 14.04 9.22 -3.40
C LYS A 113 13.09 8.05 -3.70
N THR A 114 12.11 7.79 -2.84
CA THR A 114 11.14 6.69 -3.04
C THR A 114 10.21 6.95 -4.22
N ARG A 115 9.71 8.17 -4.40
CA ARG A 115 8.92 8.58 -5.58
C ARG A 115 9.71 8.49 -6.90
N ALA A 116 11.03 8.65 -6.85
CA ALA A 116 11.91 8.46 -8.00
C ALA A 116 12.31 7.00 -8.26
N GLY A 117 11.88 6.05 -7.42
CA GLY A 117 12.25 4.65 -7.50
C GLY A 117 13.73 4.37 -7.14
N LYS A 118 14.37 5.27 -6.39
CA LYS A 118 15.78 5.20 -5.97
C LYS A 118 15.96 4.67 -4.55
N ALA A 119 14.88 4.48 -3.80
CA ALA A 119 14.87 3.88 -2.48
C ALA A 119 13.56 3.15 -2.26
N LEU A 120 13.60 2.08 -1.45
CA LEU A 120 12.45 1.32 -1.02
C LEU A 120 12.09 1.68 0.41
N SER A 121 10.78 1.75 0.70
CA SER A 121 10.29 2.08 2.02
C SER A 121 9.46 0.97 2.66
N ALA A 122 9.38 0.99 3.99
CA ALA A 122 8.58 0.05 4.77
C ALA A 122 7.85 0.76 5.93
N PHE A 123 6.73 0.16 6.34
CA PHE A 123 5.86 0.64 7.43
C PHE A 123 5.86 -0.36 8.57
N ALA A 124 6.60 -0.05 9.66
CA ALA A 124 6.86 -0.96 10.77
C ALA A 124 5.98 -0.64 11.99
N LEU A 125 4.72 -1.09 11.95
CA LEU A 125 3.71 -0.85 13.00
C LEU A 125 3.47 -2.09 13.85
N THR A 126 3.13 -3.23 13.23
CA THR A 126 2.66 -4.45 13.86
C THR A 126 3.75 -5.14 14.69
N GLU A 127 3.37 -5.69 15.85
CA GLU A 127 4.23 -6.46 16.74
C GLU A 127 3.69 -7.88 16.96
N PRO A 128 4.50 -8.84 17.42
CA PRO A 128 4.03 -10.21 17.66
C PRO A 128 2.80 -10.28 18.57
N ALA A 129 2.72 -9.43 19.59
CA ALA A 129 1.62 -9.38 20.56
C ALA A 129 0.57 -8.30 20.23
N SER A 130 0.77 -7.43 19.25
CA SER A 130 -0.09 -6.28 18.99
C SER A 130 -0.21 -5.96 17.49
N GLY A 131 -1.26 -6.49 16.86
CA GLY A 131 -1.64 -6.20 15.48
C GLY A 131 -2.83 -5.24 15.40
N SER A 132 -4.04 -5.75 15.66
CA SER A 132 -5.26 -4.92 15.66
C SER A 132 -5.29 -3.90 16.79
N ASP A 133 -4.68 -4.21 17.91
CA ASP A 133 -4.58 -3.31 19.07
C ASP A 133 -3.32 -2.45 19.02
N VAL A 134 -3.27 -1.56 18.02
CA VAL A 134 -2.13 -0.66 17.78
C VAL A 134 -1.78 0.21 18.99
N ALA A 135 -2.75 0.57 19.82
CA ALA A 135 -2.53 1.39 21.00
C ALA A 135 -1.61 0.74 22.03
N ASN A 136 -1.48 -0.58 22.01
CA ASN A 136 -0.73 -1.39 22.98
C ASN A 136 0.59 -1.96 22.45
N ILE A 137 1.17 -1.38 21.39
CA ILE A 137 2.52 -1.76 20.96
C ILE A 137 3.53 -1.51 22.07
N ALA A 138 4.49 -2.43 22.21
CA ALA A 138 5.46 -2.47 23.29
C ALA A 138 6.87 -1.98 22.91
N THR A 139 7.19 -1.90 21.62
CA THR A 139 8.47 -1.30 21.17
C THR A 139 8.63 0.07 21.81
N SER A 140 9.73 0.27 22.54
CA SER A 140 10.03 1.48 23.30
C SER A 140 10.99 2.40 22.56
N ALA A 141 10.88 3.70 22.80
CA ALA A 141 11.79 4.73 22.34
C ALA A 141 12.14 5.67 23.52
N ARG A 142 13.12 5.27 24.32
CA ARG A 142 13.53 6.04 25.51
C ARG A 142 14.38 7.23 25.10
N LYS A 143 14.02 8.43 25.58
CA LYS A 143 14.82 9.64 25.34
C LYS A 143 16.18 9.55 26.03
N ASP A 144 17.25 9.93 25.34
CA ASP A 144 18.63 9.89 25.82
C ASP A 144 19.40 11.11 25.27
N GLY A 145 19.36 12.20 26.01
CA GLY A 145 19.89 13.50 25.58
C GLY A 145 19.18 14.03 24.33
N PRO A 146 19.91 14.27 23.23
CA PRO A 146 19.32 14.73 21.96
C PRO A 146 18.74 13.60 21.11
N ASP A 147 18.84 12.34 21.55
CA ASP A 147 18.50 11.15 20.79
C ASP A 147 17.39 10.35 21.46
N TYR A 148 16.96 9.29 20.76
CA TYR A 148 16.11 8.22 21.29
C TYR A 148 16.79 6.87 21.11
N ILE A 149 16.65 5.98 22.12
CA ILE A 149 17.08 4.59 22.08
C ILE A 149 15.86 3.70 21.89
N LEU A 150 15.80 3.02 20.75
CA LEU A 150 14.70 2.12 20.41
C LEU A 150 15.04 0.68 20.74
N ASN A 151 14.11 -0.02 21.42
CA ASN A 151 14.20 -1.43 21.74
C ASN A 151 12.84 -2.11 21.49
N GLY A 152 12.85 -3.27 20.83
CA GLY A 152 11.64 -4.03 20.57
C GLY A 152 11.69 -4.83 19.28
N GLU A 153 10.53 -5.34 18.87
CA GLU A 153 10.38 -6.14 17.66
C GLU A 153 9.15 -5.71 16.85
N LYS A 154 9.26 -5.82 15.53
CA LYS A 154 8.14 -5.66 14.59
C LYS A 154 8.01 -6.93 13.76
N THR A 155 6.80 -7.30 13.39
CA THR A 155 6.55 -8.49 12.57
C THR A 155 5.59 -8.20 11.42
N TRP A 156 5.59 -9.07 10.41
CA TRP A 156 4.80 -8.89 9.19
C TRP A 156 5.10 -7.58 8.46
N ILE A 157 6.38 -7.19 8.45
CA ILE A 157 6.79 -5.94 7.82
C ILE A 157 7.10 -6.18 6.35
N SER A 158 6.20 -5.70 5.50
CA SER A 158 6.36 -5.72 4.05
C SER A 158 7.55 -4.86 3.63
N ASN A 159 8.30 -5.28 2.61
CA ASN A 159 9.62 -4.79 2.25
C ASN A 159 10.69 -4.99 3.34
N GLY A 160 10.38 -5.69 4.42
CA GLY A 160 11.37 -6.06 5.43
C GLY A 160 12.51 -6.86 4.81
N GLY A 161 13.75 -6.40 5.03
CA GLY A 161 14.95 -6.99 4.47
C GLY A 161 15.40 -6.45 3.12
N ILE A 162 14.58 -5.64 2.43
CA ILE A 162 14.96 -4.98 1.18
C ILE A 162 14.77 -3.47 1.18
N ALA A 163 14.04 -2.91 2.16
CA ALA A 163 13.82 -1.48 2.26
C ALA A 163 15.07 -0.74 2.73
N ASP A 164 15.26 0.47 2.19
CA ASP A 164 16.34 1.39 2.57
C ASP A 164 15.94 2.27 3.75
N ILE A 165 14.63 2.48 3.95
CA ILE A 165 14.07 3.38 4.96
C ILE A 165 12.79 2.79 5.57
N TYR A 166 12.65 2.91 6.88
CA TYR A 166 11.52 2.39 7.65
C TYR A 166 10.84 3.49 8.43
N VAL A 167 9.50 3.53 8.41
CA VAL A 167 8.72 4.29 9.39
C VAL A 167 8.38 3.35 10.55
N VAL A 168 9.01 3.58 11.70
CA VAL A 168 8.89 2.74 12.90
C VAL A 168 8.03 3.44 13.94
N PHE A 169 7.02 2.74 14.47
CA PHE A 169 6.19 3.24 15.56
C PHE A 169 6.65 2.63 16.88
N ALA A 170 6.87 3.49 17.87
CA ALA A 170 7.36 3.10 19.18
C ALA A 170 6.76 3.97 20.29
N ARG A 171 6.78 3.47 21.52
CA ARG A 171 6.34 4.19 22.70
C ARG A 171 7.45 5.09 23.20
N SER A 172 7.27 6.40 23.08
CA SER A 172 8.25 7.42 23.49
C SER A 172 7.83 8.21 24.72
N GLU A 173 6.53 8.22 25.04
CA GLU A 173 5.98 9.01 26.14
C GLU A 173 5.47 8.10 27.27
N ASP A 174 5.61 8.55 28.49
CA ASP A 174 5.04 7.90 29.68
C ASP A 174 3.54 8.21 29.78
N ALA A 175 2.80 7.82 28.74
CA ALA A 175 1.37 7.98 28.63
C ALA A 175 0.74 6.65 28.17
N PRO A 176 -0.39 6.22 28.76
CA PRO A 176 -1.00 4.95 28.41
C PRO A 176 -1.65 4.99 27.01
N GLY A 177 -1.71 3.84 26.38
CA GLY A 177 -2.43 3.63 25.13
C GLY A 177 -1.90 4.48 23.98
N ALA A 178 -2.81 5.00 23.19
CA ALA A 178 -2.53 5.73 21.95
C ALA A 178 -1.67 7.00 22.13
N LYS A 179 -1.74 7.65 23.28
CA LYS A 179 -1.03 8.91 23.55
C LYS A 179 0.47 8.72 23.78
N GLY A 180 0.92 7.52 24.09
CA GLY A 180 2.34 7.20 24.30
C GLY A 180 3.14 6.97 23.03
N LEU A 181 2.50 6.90 21.86
CA LEU A 181 3.14 6.46 20.62
C LEU A 181 3.68 7.61 19.79
N SER A 182 4.90 7.42 19.25
CA SER A 182 5.54 8.30 18.26
C SER A 182 5.94 7.51 17.02
N ALA A 183 6.23 8.21 15.94
CA ALA A 183 6.70 7.64 14.67
C ALA A 183 8.12 8.14 14.39
N PHE A 184 8.99 7.26 13.91
CA PHE A 184 10.39 7.54 13.61
C PHE A 184 10.76 7.11 12.22
N LEU A 185 11.50 7.93 11.50
CA LEU A 185 12.07 7.60 10.19
C LEU A 185 13.47 7.02 10.39
N VAL A 186 13.67 5.74 10.09
CA VAL A 186 14.85 4.96 10.44
C VAL A 186 15.48 4.37 9.17
N PRO A 187 16.70 4.79 8.77
CA PRO A 187 17.48 4.11 7.73
C PRO A 187 17.80 2.66 8.09
N ALA A 188 17.87 1.79 7.08
CA ALA A 188 18.10 0.36 7.27
C ALA A 188 19.47 0.02 7.86
N ASP A 189 20.47 0.88 7.65
CA ASP A 189 21.85 0.75 8.12
C ASP A 189 22.07 1.32 9.53
N THR A 190 21.00 1.75 10.22
CA THR A 190 21.09 2.27 11.59
C THR A 190 21.64 1.20 12.54
N PRO A 191 22.73 1.47 13.29
CA PRO A 191 23.27 0.51 14.27
C PRO A 191 22.22 0.07 15.28
N GLY A 192 22.10 -1.25 15.52
CA GLY A 192 21.07 -1.84 16.37
C GLY A 192 19.78 -2.24 15.65
N PHE A 193 19.65 -1.93 14.35
CA PHE A 193 18.59 -2.46 13.49
C PHE A 193 18.99 -3.84 12.95
N MET A 194 18.08 -4.82 13.03
CA MET A 194 18.33 -6.17 12.50
C MET A 194 17.09 -6.74 11.82
N ILE A 195 17.30 -7.46 10.72
CA ILE A 195 16.31 -8.39 10.17
C ILE A 195 16.40 -9.68 10.97
N ALA A 196 15.44 -9.91 11.87
CA ALA A 196 15.44 -11.06 12.76
C ALA A 196 15.04 -12.35 12.03
N GLU A 197 14.12 -12.23 11.06
CA GLU A 197 13.61 -13.38 10.31
C GLU A 197 12.98 -12.91 8.99
N ARG A 198 13.21 -13.65 7.91
CA ARG A 198 12.44 -13.53 6.67
C ARG A 198 11.21 -14.42 6.78
N LEU A 199 10.05 -13.86 6.49
CA LEU A 199 8.77 -14.57 6.60
C LEU A 199 8.28 -14.97 5.20
N GLU A 200 7.76 -16.18 5.08
CA GLU A 200 7.18 -16.67 3.83
C GLU A 200 5.65 -16.76 3.94
N THR A 201 4.98 -16.48 2.84
CA THR A 201 3.52 -16.55 2.72
C THR A 201 3.12 -17.21 1.42
N ILE A 202 1.86 -17.66 1.33
CA ILE A 202 1.29 -18.28 0.11
C ILE A 202 1.31 -17.31 -1.09
N ALA A 203 1.29 -16.00 -0.84
CA ALA A 203 1.51 -14.96 -1.85
C ALA A 203 2.90 -14.35 -1.62
N PRO A 204 3.97 -14.88 -2.24
CA PRO A 204 5.33 -14.49 -1.93
C PRO A 204 5.58 -13.01 -2.21
N HIS A 205 6.10 -12.31 -1.21
CA HIS A 205 6.58 -10.93 -1.31
C HIS A 205 7.61 -10.68 -0.20
N PRO A 206 8.48 -9.66 -0.31
CA PRO A 206 9.45 -9.37 0.74
C PRO A 206 8.74 -9.05 2.06
N LEU A 207 8.99 -9.90 3.07
CA LEU A 207 8.31 -9.83 4.37
C LEU A 207 9.28 -10.26 5.48
N ALA A 208 9.33 -9.53 6.59
CA ALA A 208 10.26 -9.85 7.66
C ALA A 208 9.74 -9.51 9.06
N ARG A 209 10.38 -10.13 10.04
CA ARG A 209 10.43 -9.69 11.43
C ARG A 209 11.68 -8.85 11.65
N LEU A 210 11.52 -7.71 12.30
CA LEU A 210 12.57 -6.74 12.61
C LEU A 210 12.83 -6.78 14.12
N LYS A 211 14.08 -6.55 14.49
CA LYS A 211 14.49 -6.38 15.89
C LYS A 211 15.33 -5.12 16.05
N PHE A 212 15.06 -4.39 17.13
CA PHE A 212 15.80 -3.21 17.53
C PHE A 212 16.46 -3.48 18.89
N THR A 213 17.77 -3.29 18.96
CA THR A 213 18.54 -3.50 20.19
C THR A 213 19.41 -2.27 20.39
N ASP A 214 19.09 -1.48 21.42
CA ASP A 214 19.76 -0.22 21.74
C ASP A 214 19.98 0.67 20.49
N MET A 215 19.02 0.64 19.57
CA MET A 215 19.08 1.37 18.31
C MET A 215 18.95 2.87 18.57
N ARG A 216 20.02 3.61 18.35
CA ARG A 216 20.07 5.06 18.57
C ARG A 216 19.62 5.81 17.33
N VAL A 217 18.66 6.70 17.47
CA VAL A 217 18.18 7.59 16.42
C VAL A 217 18.14 9.04 16.93
N PRO A 218 18.48 10.05 16.11
CA PRO A 218 18.41 11.44 16.52
C PRO A 218 16.94 11.89 16.71
N ALA A 219 16.71 12.91 17.52
CA ALA A 219 15.35 13.46 17.69
C ALA A 219 14.74 13.95 16.38
N SER A 220 15.55 14.38 15.41
CA SER A 220 15.08 14.76 14.06
C SER A 220 14.51 13.60 13.23
N ALA A 221 14.76 12.34 13.65
CA ALA A 221 14.10 11.17 13.05
C ALA A 221 12.61 11.07 13.41
N MET A 222 12.15 11.75 14.46
CA MET A 222 10.73 11.73 14.84
C MET A 222 9.88 12.44 13.79
N ILE A 223 8.79 11.80 13.37
CA ILE A 223 7.82 12.35 12.41
C ILE A 223 6.69 13.01 13.20
N GLY A 224 6.50 14.31 12.98
CA GLY A 224 5.52 15.09 13.74
C GLY A 224 5.93 15.29 15.20
N GLU A 225 4.93 15.45 16.08
CA GLU A 225 5.14 15.73 17.49
C GLU A 225 5.23 14.46 18.35
N PRO A 226 5.91 14.48 19.51
CA PRO A 226 5.86 13.39 20.49
C PRO A 226 4.42 13.01 20.85
N GLY A 227 4.14 11.71 20.98
CA GLY A 227 2.80 11.20 21.27
C GLY A 227 1.81 11.22 20.10
N ALA A 228 2.20 11.70 18.92
CA ALA A 228 1.33 11.77 17.74
C ALA A 228 1.27 10.49 16.91
N GLY A 229 2.07 9.45 17.22
CA GLY A 229 2.25 8.26 16.41
C GLY A 229 0.97 7.49 16.09
N PHE A 230 0.05 7.36 17.04
CA PHE A 230 -1.24 6.72 16.79
C PHE A 230 -2.07 7.51 15.75
N ARG A 231 -2.16 8.82 15.91
CA ARG A 231 -2.87 9.69 14.95
C ARG A 231 -2.23 9.60 13.56
N ILE A 232 -0.90 9.60 13.49
CA ILE A 232 -0.14 9.48 12.23
C ILE A 232 -0.46 8.15 11.56
N SER A 233 -0.35 7.02 12.30
CA SER A 233 -0.62 5.69 11.73
C SER A 233 -2.06 5.56 11.22
N MET A 234 -3.05 6.04 11.98
CA MET A 234 -4.46 5.99 11.57
C MET A 234 -4.73 6.88 10.34
N SER A 235 -4.11 8.05 10.24
CA SER A 235 -4.24 8.93 9.07
C SER A 235 -3.69 8.28 7.80
N VAL A 236 -2.56 7.59 7.90
CA VAL A 236 -1.99 6.80 6.79
C VAL A 236 -2.94 5.67 6.40
N LEU A 237 -3.40 4.89 7.37
CA LEU A 237 -4.30 3.77 7.12
C LEU A 237 -5.65 4.21 6.54
N ASP A 238 -6.20 5.36 6.91
CA ASP A 238 -7.46 5.88 6.33
C ASP A 238 -7.33 6.15 4.82
N VAL A 239 -6.17 6.60 4.35
CA VAL A 239 -5.89 6.73 2.91
C VAL A 239 -5.75 5.36 2.26
N PHE A 240 -4.90 4.49 2.82
CA PHE A 240 -4.50 3.26 2.16
C PHE A 240 -5.52 2.10 2.29
N ARG A 241 -6.54 2.18 3.14
CA ARG A 241 -7.62 1.17 3.22
C ARG A 241 -8.42 1.07 1.93
N SER A 242 -8.85 2.19 1.35
CA SER A 242 -9.58 2.18 0.07
C SER A 242 -8.72 1.66 -1.08
N THR A 243 -7.42 1.97 -1.07
CA THR A 243 -6.50 1.53 -2.11
C THR A 243 -6.20 0.02 -2.04
N VAL A 244 -6.27 -0.60 -0.84
CA VAL A 244 -6.22 -2.08 -0.72
C VAL A 244 -7.44 -2.72 -1.37
N GLY A 245 -8.63 -2.15 -1.19
CA GLY A 245 -9.83 -2.58 -1.91
C GLY A 245 -9.66 -2.49 -3.43
N ALA A 246 -9.01 -1.42 -3.92
CA ALA A 246 -8.75 -1.28 -5.35
C ALA A 246 -7.82 -2.36 -5.91
N ALA A 247 -6.82 -2.80 -5.15
CA ALA A 247 -5.98 -3.94 -5.54
C ALA A 247 -6.81 -5.24 -5.64
N ALA A 248 -7.65 -5.52 -4.64
CA ALA A 248 -8.57 -6.66 -4.67
C ALA A 248 -9.54 -6.59 -5.87
N LEU A 249 -10.04 -5.40 -6.19
CA LEU A 249 -10.86 -5.15 -7.38
C LEU A 249 -10.10 -5.48 -8.67
N GLY A 250 -8.81 -5.14 -8.75
CA GLY A 250 -7.94 -5.50 -9.88
C GLY A 250 -7.84 -7.02 -10.07
N PHE A 251 -7.63 -7.77 -8.99
CA PHE A 251 -7.63 -9.25 -9.01
C PHE A 251 -9.01 -9.80 -9.43
N ALA A 252 -10.10 -9.24 -8.91
CA ALA A 252 -11.46 -9.69 -9.23
C ALA A 252 -11.76 -9.45 -10.72
N ARG A 253 -11.40 -8.30 -11.30
CA ARG A 253 -11.55 -8.05 -12.74
C ARG A 253 -10.76 -9.03 -13.59
N ARG A 254 -9.51 -9.37 -13.17
CA ARG A 254 -8.72 -10.39 -13.87
C ARG A 254 -9.38 -11.76 -13.77
N ALA A 255 -9.89 -12.13 -12.60
CA ALA A 255 -10.57 -13.39 -12.40
C ALA A 255 -11.83 -13.50 -13.29
N LEU A 256 -12.61 -12.43 -13.43
CA LEU A 256 -13.77 -12.40 -14.33
C LEU A 256 -13.36 -12.56 -15.80
N ASP A 257 -12.32 -11.86 -16.26
CA ASP A 257 -11.81 -12.00 -17.63
C ASP A 257 -11.41 -13.45 -17.94
N GLU A 258 -10.65 -14.09 -17.04
CA GLU A 258 -10.21 -15.49 -17.21
C GLU A 258 -11.40 -16.47 -17.12
N THR A 259 -12.38 -16.17 -16.26
CA THR A 259 -13.61 -16.97 -16.16
C THR A 259 -14.42 -16.92 -17.45
N ILE A 260 -14.65 -15.74 -18.02
CA ILE A 260 -15.36 -15.58 -19.30
C ILE A 260 -14.61 -16.32 -20.40
N LYS A 261 -13.29 -16.09 -20.52
CA LYS A 261 -12.44 -16.78 -21.49
C LYS A 261 -12.52 -18.30 -21.34
N ARG A 262 -12.48 -18.83 -20.12
CA ARG A 262 -12.59 -20.26 -19.84
C ARG A 262 -13.97 -20.79 -20.21
N ALA A 263 -15.02 -20.10 -19.80
CA ALA A 263 -16.42 -20.53 -20.01
C ALA A 263 -16.78 -20.56 -21.50
N THR A 264 -16.28 -19.60 -22.30
CA THR A 264 -16.55 -19.54 -23.74
C THR A 264 -15.75 -20.55 -24.55
N ASN A 265 -14.53 -20.93 -24.09
CA ASN A 265 -13.63 -21.83 -24.84
C ASN A 265 -13.71 -23.30 -24.38
N ARG A 266 -14.26 -23.59 -23.19
CA ARG A 266 -14.42 -24.96 -22.69
C ARG A 266 -15.74 -25.54 -23.17
N GLU A 267 -15.67 -26.69 -23.85
CA GLU A 267 -16.87 -27.44 -24.27
C GLU A 267 -17.20 -28.57 -23.28
N ILE A 268 -18.52 -28.80 -23.09
CA ILE A 268 -19.09 -29.93 -22.38
C ILE A 268 -20.29 -30.42 -23.20
N GLY A 269 -20.30 -31.72 -23.58
CA GLY A 269 -21.36 -32.29 -24.39
C GLY A 269 -21.55 -31.60 -25.75
N GLY A 270 -20.46 -31.10 -26.34
CA GLY A 270 -20.45 -30.41 -27.64
C GLY A 270 -20.99 -28.98 -27.64
N LYS A 271 -21.07 -28.35 -26.46
CA LYS A 271 -21.49 -26.94 -26.30
C LYS A 271 -20.53 -26.20 -25.36
N PRO A 272 -20.36 -24.87 -25.54
CA PRO A 272 -19.60 -24.06 -24.61
C PRO A 272 -20.11 -24.19 -23.17
N LEU A 273 -19.20 -24.18 -22.20
CA LEU A 273 -19.55 -24.16 -20.77
C LEU A 273 -20.45 -22.95 -20.43
N ALA A 274 -20.26 -21.85 -21.14
CA ALA A 274 -21.07 -20.62 -21.02
C ALA A 274 -22.57 -20.82 -21.35
N ASP A 275 -22.95 -21.90 -22.04
CA ASP A 275 -24.35 -22.19 -22.33
C ASP A 275 -25.12 -22.75 -21.11
N LEU A 276 -24.40 -23.15 -20.07
CA LEU A 276 -25.02 -23.64 -18.84
C LEU A 276 -25.55 -22.47 -17.99
N GLN A 277 -26.83 -22.48 -17.67
CA GLN A 277 -27.50 -21.40 -16.93
C GLN A 277 -26.87 -21.09 -15.58
N MET A 278 -26.37 -22.10 -14.84
CA MET A 278 -25.68 -21.86 -13.58
C MET A 278 -24.34 -21.12 -13.77
N VAL A 279 -23.62 -21.38 -14.87
CA VAL A 279 -22.36 -20.70 -15.20
C VAL A 279 -22.66 -19.23 -15.54
N GLN A 280 -23.73 -18.98 -16.30
CA GLN A 280 -24.19 -17.61 -16.61
C GLN A 280 -24.56 -16.86 -15.31
N GLY A 281 -25.27 -17.52 -14.38
CA GLY A 281 -25.63 -16.95 -13.08
C GLY A 281 -24.39 -16.55 -12.28
N HIS A 282 -23.40 -17.43 -12.16
CA HIS A 282 -22.14 -17.12 -11.44
C HIS A 282 -21.36 -15.96 -12.08
N ILE A 283 -21.30 -15.90 -13.42
CA ILE A 283 -20.64 -14.78 -14.11
C ILE A 283 -21.39 -13.47 -13.88
N ALA A 284 -22.73 -13.50 -13.86
CA ALA A 284 -23.54 -12.33 -13.55
C ALA A 284 -23.31 -11.82 -12.11
N ASP A 285 -23.26 -12.74 -11.13
CA ASP A 285 -22.95 -12.40 -9.74
C ASP A 285 -21.54 -11.78 -9.60
N MET A 286 -20.52 -12.39 -10.23
CA MET A 286 -19.16 -11.83 -10.24
C MET A 286 -19.13 -10.41 -10.83
N ALA A 287 -19.84 -10.16 -11.93
CA ALA A 287 -19.89 -8.84 -12.55
C ALA A 287 -20.57 -7.80 -11.64
N LEU A 288 -21.67 -8.18 -11.00
CA LEU A 288 -22.40 -7.33 -10.04
C LEU A 288 -21.52 -6.97 -8.84
N ASP A 289 -20.86 -7.96 -8.24
CA ASP A 289 -19.98 -7.73 -7.08
C ASP A 289 -18.79 -6.83 -7.42
N ILE A 290 -18.21 -6.98 -8.62
CA ILE A 290 -17.13 -6.12 -9.12
C ILE A 290 -17.61 -4.67 -9.25
N ASP A 291 -18.77 -4.42 -9.80
CA ASP A 291 -19.32 -3.07 -9.94
C ASP A 291 -19.67 -2.46 -8.58
N ALA A 292 -20.27 -3.23 -7.67
CA ALA A 292 -20.58 -2.78 -6.32
C ALA A 292 -19.29 -2.43 -5.55
N ALA A 293 -18.26 -3.28 -5.62
CA ALA A 293 -16.94 -3.00 -5.03
C ALA A 293 -16.32 -1.71 -5.60
N ALA A 294 -16.34 -1.56 -6.94
CA ALA A 294 -15.79 -0.38 -7.60
C ALA A 294 -16.51 0.91 -7.14
N LEU A 295 -17.83 0.91 -7.05
CA LEU A 295 -18.62 2.04 -6.55
C LEU A 295 -18.24 2.43 -5.12
N LEU A 296 -18.06 1.46 -4.22
CA LEU A 296 -17.67 1.72 -2.83
C LEU A 296 -16.25 2.30 -2.75
N ILE A 297 -15.30 1.72 -3.49
CA ILE A 297 -13.89 2.12 -3.50
C ILE A 297 -13.75 3.54 -4.06
N TYR A 298 -14.29 3.80 -5.26
CA TYR A 298 -14.12 5.10 -5.91
C TYR A 298 -14.95 6.21 -5.26
N ARG A 299 -16.09 5.88 -4.61
CA ARG A 299 -16.79 6.83 -3.74
C ARG A 299 -15.90 7.23 -2.55
N ALA A 300 -15.24 6.26 -1.89
CA ALA A 300 -14.37 6.56 -0.75
C ALA A 300 -13.20 7.47 -1.19
N ALA A 301 -12.52 7.11 -2.28
CA ALA A 301 -11.42 7.88 -2.85
C ALA A 301 -11.85 9.30 -3.26
N TRP A 302 -12.97 9.43 -3.98
CA TRP A 302 -13.53 10.72 -4.39
C TRP A 302 -13.91 11.60 -3.19
N THR A 303 -14.52 11.01 -2.15
CA THR A 303 -14.89 11.73 -0.93
C THR A 303 -13.64 12.33 -0.26
N LYS A 304 -12.53 11.57 -0.24
CA LYS A 304 -11.26 12.07 0.30
C LYS A 304 -10.70 13.21 -0.54
N ASP A 305 -10.67 13.06 -1.85
CA ASP A 305 -10.14 14.06 -2.79
C ASP A 305 -10.97 15.35 -2.82
N LYS A 306 -12.25 15.27 -2.45
CA LYS A 306 -13.13 16.46 -2.29
C LYS A 306 -12.92 17.18 -0.96
N GLY A 307 -11.89 16.83 -0.19
CA GLY A 307 -11.48 17.55 1.02
C GLY A 307 -12.12 17.06 2.31
N ALA A 308 -12.77 15.90 2.31
CA ALA A 308 -13.27 15.31 3.54
C ALA A 308 -12.12 15.04 4.52
N VAL A 309 -12.21 15.62 5.72
CA VAL A 309 -11.20 15.49 6.78
C VAL A 309 -11.05 14.01 7.17
N ARG A 310 -12.18 13.30 7.26
CA ARG A 310 -12.24 11.89 7.69
C ARG A 310 -13.17 11.08 6.80
N ILE A 311 -12.70 9.92 6.35
CA ILE A 311 -13.44 8.98 5.51
C ILE A 311 -13.46 7.56 6.10
N SER A 312 -13.32 7.42 7.41
CA SER A 312 -13.15 6.10 8.07
C SER A 312 -14.29 5.13 7.75
N ARG A 313 -15.55 5.62 7.66
CA ARG A 313 -16.71 4.79 7.28
C ARG A 313 -16.61 4.32 5.83
N GLU A 314 -16.39 5.24 4.91
CA GLU A 314 -16.30 4.96 3.47
C GLU A 314 -15.13 4.02 3.17
N ALA A 315 -13.96 4.29 3.77
CA ALA A 315 -12.76 3.45 3.62
C ALA A 315 -12.95 2.05 4.23
N ALA A 316 -13.64 1.94 5.38
CA ALA A 316 -13.96 0.66 5.98
C ALA A 316 -14.93 -0.17 5.12
N MET A 317 -15.97 0.45 4.56
CA MET A 317 -16.90 -0.21 3.64
C MET A 317 -16.19 -0.69 2.37
N ALA A 318 -15.35 0.17 1.78
CA ALA A 318 -14.59 -0.17 0.58
C ALA A 318 -13.61 -1.34 0.77
N LYS A 319 -13.07 -1.51 2.00
CA LYS A 319 -12.17 -2.61 2.31
C LYS A 319 -12.90 -3.88 2.70
N LEU A 320 -14.07 -3.76 3.35
CA LEU A 320 -14.83 -4.91 3.86
C LEU A 320 -15.50 -5.68 2.73
N TYR A 321 -16.12 -4.96 1.79
CA TYR A 321 -16.77 -5.57 0.63
C TYR A 321 -15.76 -6.16 -0.35
#